data_c8c1a5883b4060ecb2fc168de888220a
#
_entry.id   c8c1a5883b4060ecb2fc168de888220a
#
_cell.length_a   1.000
_cell.length_b   1.000
_cell.length_c   1.000
_cell.angle_alpha   90.00
_cell.angle_beta   90.00
_cell.angle_gamma   90.00
#
_symmetry.space_group_name_H-M   'P 1'
#
loop_
_entity.id
_entity.type
_entity.pdbx_description
1 polymer ?
#
loop_
_entity_poly.entity_id
_entity_poly.type
_entity_poly.pdbx_seq_one_letter_code
_entity_poly.pdbx_strand_id
1 'polypeptide(L)'
;MGNDLLAYLDETLGDAYVLERELGGGGMSRVFLAQDRALGRHVVVKVLSPDLLAGVNRERFKREIQLTARLQHPHIVPILSSGEVDGIPYYMMPFEEGQSLRVRLARSGALPVSEAVSILRDVARALEFAHEKGIVHRDIKPENILLVGNTAAVADFGIAKALATSRPAGGGEANTLTEIGVAIGTPQYMAPEQAAADDTVDHRADLYAFACVAYEVLTGEPPFVGSPSVMIRAHFVTTPTPISAKRADVPEALATLIARCLEKDPNDRPANARELISVLDRAASNGQARGSDDSHAEGSGVFTLAVLPFTNLSPDADNEYLADGLTDELITDLSMLKTLRVISRQSAMRLKGSDKDVRTIARELGTRYVLTGGVRRSGADVRITAQLVDAQVDAQLWADKFSGSFSDMLVMQERLSRQIVDALRLRLTPADEQRMSHRSIADARAYDLYL
;
A
#
# COMPACT_ATOMS: atom_id res chain seq x y z
N MET A 1 11.19 -10.00 -33.75
CA MET A 1 10.78 -8.82 -32.93
C MET A 1 11.12 -8.93 -31.44
N GLY A 2 11.07 -10.10 -30.77
CA GLY A 2 11.37 -10.18 -29.34
C GLY A 2 12.82 -9.90 -28.94
N ASN A 3 13.80 -10.36 -29.72
CA ASN A 3 15.22 -10.15 -29.45
C ASN A 3 15.69 -8.71 -29.74
N ASP A 4 15.05 -8.03 -30.69
CA ASP A 4 15.43 -6.68 -31.08
C ASP A 4 15.09 -5.65 -29.99
N LEU A 5 13.92 -5.77 -29.31
CA LEU A 5 13.52 -4.84 -28.29
C LEU A 5 14.45 -4.87 -27.06
N LEU A 6 14.92 -6.05 -26.65
CA LEU A 6 15.89 -6.18 -25.56
C LEU A 6 17.22 -5.51 -25.92
N ALA A 7 17.70 -5.68 -27.15
CA ALA A 7 18.94 -5.05 -27.62
C ALA A 7 18.81 -3.51 -27.64
N TYR A 8 17.69 -2.98 -28.13
CA TYR A 8 17.42 -1.53 -28.13
C TYR A 8 17.27 -0.95 -26.72
N LEU A 9 16.64 -1.70 -25.79
CA LEU A 9 16.55 -1.30 -24.38
C LEU A 9 17.94 -1.27 -23.74
N ASP A 10 18.75 -2.28 -23.99
CA ASP A 10 20.11 -2.37 -23.45
C ASP A 10 21.02 -1.25 -24.01
N GLU A 11 20.90 -0.93 -25.30
CA GLU A 11 21.59 0.20 -25.93
C GLU A 11 21.16 1.54 -25.32
N THR A 12 19.85 1.72 -25.04
CA THR A 12 19.32 3.01 -24.54
C THR A 12 19.56 3.20 -23.05
N LEU A 13 19.49 2.15 -22.26
CA LEU A 13 19.51 2.16 -20.81
C LEU A 13 20.82 1.64 -20.21
N GLY A 14 21.64 0.91 -20.99
CA GLY A 14 22.75 0.11 -20.51
C GLY A 14 23.84 0.87 -19.74
N ASP A 15 23.98 2.18 -19.95
CA ASP A 15 24.88 3.03 -19.18
C ASP A 15 24.44 3.21 -17.71
N ALA A 16 23.13 3.30 -17.49
CA ALA A 16 22.53 3.56 -16.17
C ALA A 16 21.91 2.31 -15.52
N TYR A 17 21.42 1.36 -16.33
CA TYR A 17 20.67 0.19 -15.86
C TYR A 17 21.20 -1.10 -16.52
N VAL A 18 21.14 -2.20 -15.77
CA VAL A 18 21.40 -3.56 -16.28
C VAL A 18 20.07 -4.28 -16.39
N LEU A 19 19.64 -4.63 -17.61
CA LEU A 19 18.47 -5.48 -17.80
C LEU A 19 18.80 -6.92 -17.37
N GLU A 20 18.01 -7.48 -16.46
CA GLU A 20 18.26 -8.83 -15.93
C GLU A 20 17.37 -9.87 -16.60
N ARG A 21 16.06 -9.65 -16.60
CA ARG A 21 15.09 -10.60 -17.15
C ARG A 21 13.75 -9.96 -17.43
N GLU A 22 12.98 -10.60 -18.29
CA GLU A 22 11.56 -10.27 -18.46
C GLU A 22 10.74 -10.87 -17.31
N LEU A 23 9.91 -10.03 -16.67
CA LEU A 23 9.00 -10.45 -15.60
C LEU A 23 7.68 -11.00 -16.17
N GLY A 24 7.40 -10.72 -17.43
CA GLY A 24 6.18 -11.04 -18.14
C GLY A 24 5.65 -9.83 -18.89
N GLY A 25 4.46 -9.99 -19.46
CA GLY A 25 3.78 -8.92 -20.19
C GLY A 25 2.38 -9.39 -20.58
N GLY A 26 1.51 -8.44 -20.85
CA GLY A 26 0.19 -8.68 -21.44
C GLY A 26 0.13 -8.02 -22.82
N GLY A 27 -1.01 -8.09 -23.48
CA GLY A 27 -1.19 -7.50 -24.82
C GLY A 27 -0.87 -6.00 -24.91
N MET A 28 -0.69 -5.29 -23.78
CA MET A 28 -0.44 -3.85 -23.75
C MET A 28 1.02 -3.45 -23.49
N SER A 29 1.81 -4.29 -22.84
CA SER A 29 3.19 -3.94 -22.47
C SER A 29 4.03 -5.16 -22.13
N ARG A 30 5.35 -5.02 -22.28
CA ARG A 30 6.36 -5.95 -21.76
C ARG A 30 7.00 -5.35 -20.51
N VAL A 31 7.29 -6.19 -19.54
CA VAL A 31 7.78 -5.78 -18.21
C VAL A 31 9.13 -6.43 -17.96
N PHE A 32 10.14 -5.64 -17.68
CA PHE A 32 11.51 -6.10 -17.44
C PHE A 32 11.97 -5.70 -16.05
N LEU A 33 12.73 -6.59 -15.41
CA LEU A 33 13.52 -6.28 -14.22
C LEU A 33 14.86 -5.72 -14.67
N ALA A 34 15.26 -4.61 -14.07
CA ALA A 34 16.55 -4.00 -14.29
C ALA A 34 17.19 -3.58 -12.95
N GLN A 35 18.51 -3.53 -12.91
CA GLN A 35 19.28 -3.01 -11.78
C GLN A 35 19.80 -1.61 -12.10
N ASP A 36 19.49 -0.64 -11.26
CA ASP A 36 20.06 0.70 -11.27
C ASP A 36 21.54 0.62 -10.84
N ARG A 37 22.46 0.91 -11.75
CA ARG A 37 23.92 0.80 -11.49
C ARG A 37 24.42 1.79 -10.43
N ALA A 38 23.81 2.96 -10.36
CA ALA A 38 24.23 4.03 -9.45
C ALA A 38 23.78 3.77 -8.01
N LEU A 39 22.58 3.21 -7.83
CA LEU A 39 21.96 3.02 -6.52
C LEU A 39 21.95 1.54 -6.08
N GLY A 40 22.32 0.59 -6.95
CA GLY A 40 22.34 -0.84 -6.65
C GLY A 40 20.97 -1.45 -6.37
N ARG A 41 19.88 -0.75 -6.69
CA ARG A 41 18.49 -1.18 -6.45
C ARG A 41 17.83 -1.73 -7.70
N HIS A 42 16.85 -2.61 -7.53
CA HIS A 42 16.04 -3.09 -8.63
C HIS A 42 14.93 -2.09 -9.01
N VAL A 43 14.67 -2.00 -10.29
CA VAL A 43 13.57 -1.23 -10.90
C VAL A 43 12.85 -2.08 -11.92
N VAL A 44 11.59 -1.75 -12.16
CA VAL A 44 10.79 -2.33 -13.24
C VAL A 44 10.76 -1.35 -14.40
N VAL A 45 11.12 -1.84 -15.58
CA VAL A 45 11.00 -1.10 -16.85
C VAL A 45 9.80 -1.67 -17.60
N LYS A 46 8.77 -0.86 -17.80
CA LYS A 46 7.57 -1.24 -18.53
C LYS A 46 7.54 -0.54 -19.89
N VAL A 47 7.58 -1.34 -20.95
CA VAL A 47 7.65 -0.90 -22.35
C VAL A 47 6.31 -1.17 -23.00
N LEU A 48 5.73 -0.18 -23.65
CA LEU A 48 4.45 -0.35 -24.34
C LEU A 48 4.59 -1.23 -25.57
N SER A 49 3.52 -1.98 -25.89
CA SER A 49 3.51 -2.78 -27.12
C SER A 49 3.48 -1.87 -28.36
N PRO A 50 4.34 -2.12 -29.37
CA PRO A 50 4.32 -1.38 -30.63
C PRO A 50 2.94 -1.37 -31.32
N ASP A 51 2.20 -2.46 -31.18
CA ASP A 51 0.86 -2.62 -31.79
C ASP A 51 -0.16 -1.63 -31.22
N LEU A 52 0.03 -1.17 -29.99
CA LEU A 52 -0.83 -0.17 -29.34
C LEU A 52 -0.46 1.27 -29.74
N LEU A 53 0.74 1.48 -30.29
CA LEU A 53 1.24 2.82 -30.64
C LEU A 53 0.78 3.30 -32.01
N ALA A 54 0.20 2.41 -32.81
CA ALA A 54 -0.39 2.78 -34.10
C ALA A 54 -1.53 3.78 -33.86
N GLY A 55 -1.27 5.07 -34.15
CA GLY A 55 -2.20 6.17 -33.95
C GLY A 55 -2.17 6.85 -32.59
N VAL A 56 -1.25 6.47 -31.67
CA VAL A 56 -1.09 7.17 -30.38
C VAL A 56 -0.32 8.48 -30.55
N ASN A 57 -0.88 9.57 -30.04
CA ASN A 57 -0.17 10.85 -29.98
C ASN A 57 0.84 10.81 -28.80
N ARG A 58 2.14 10.71 -29.14
CA ARG A 58 3.25 10.56 -28.19
C ARG A 58 3.36 11.72 -27.19
N GLU A 59 3.14 12.96 -27.64
CA GLU A 59 3.20 14.16 -26.79
C GLU A 59 2.11 14.11 -25.71
N ARG A 60 0.90 13.66 -26.09
CA ARG A 60 -0.23 13.49 -25.17
C ARG A 60 0.05 12.38 -24.15
N PHE A 61 0.58 11.25 -24.62
CA PHE A 61 0.98 10.14 -23.76
C PHE A 61 2.02 10.62 -22.72
N LYS A 62 3.08 11.29 -23.16
CA LYS A 62 4.14 11.82 -22.31
C LYS A 62 3.58 12.79 -21.24
N ARG A 63 2.64 13.64 -21.64
CA ARG A 63 1.98 14.57 -20.71
C ARG A 63 1.17 13.86 -19.63
N GLU A 64 0.40 12.83 -19.97
CA GLU A 64 -0.37 12.05 -18.99
C GLU A 64 0.56 11.29 -18.03
N ILE A 65 1.67 10.71 -18.50
CA ILE A 65 2.69 10.09 -17.65
C ILE A 65 3.29 11.11 -16.68
N GLN A 66 3.61 12.33 -17.15
CA GLN A 66 4.15 13.39 -16.29
C GLN A 66 3.17 13.85 -15.21
N LEU A 67 1.87 13.85 -15.51
CA LEU A 67 0.83 14.13 -14.51
C LEU A 67 0.78 13.02 -13.44
N THR A 68 0.81 11.77 -13.88
CA THR A 68 0.80 10.60 -12.98
C THR A 68 2.05 10.52 -12.12
N ALA A 69 3.22 10.89 -12.65
CA ALA A 69 4.49 10.90 -11.90
C ALA A 69 4.48 11.85 -10.69
N ARG A 70 3.50 12.76 -10.60
CA ARG A 70 3.33 13.66 -9.43
C ARG A 70 2.58 12.99 -8.27
N LEU A 71 2.03 11.78 -8.47
CA LEU A 71 1.36 11.05 -7.41
C LEU A 71 2.41 10.47 -6.44
N GLN A 72 2.43 10.98 -5.22
CA GLN A 72 3.28 10.48 -4.13
C GLN A 72 2.38 10.11 -2.95
N HIS A 73 2.15 8.82 -2.78
CA HIS A 73 1.28 8.29 -1.74
C HIS A 73 1.74 6.87 -1.35
N PRO A 74 1.68 6.45 -0.06
CA PRO A 74 2.16 5.14 0.38
C PRO A 74 1.47 3.94 -0.29
N HIS A 75 0.26 4.13 -0.82
CA HIS A 75 -0.50 3.10 -1.51
C HIS A 75 -0.55 3.29 -3.03
N ILE A 76 0.37 4.08 -3.60
CA ILE A 76 0.54 4.26 -5.05
C ILE A 76 1.98 3.97 -5.42
N VAL A 77 2.19 3.06 -6.37
CA VAL A 77 3.53 2.79 -6.90
C VAL A 77 3.95 4.00 -7.75
N PRO A 78 5.04 4.72 -7.38
CA PRO A 78 5.43 5.93 -8.08
C PRO A 78 6.09 5.62 -9.42
N ILE A 79 5.95 6.53 -10.40
CA ILE A 79 6.77 6.52 -11.61
C ILE A 79 8.09 7.23 -11.29
N LEU A 80 9.21 6.54 -11.48
CA LEU A 80 10.57 7.05 -11.23
C LEU A 80 11.08 7.88 -12.41
N SER A 81 10.89 7.38 -13.63
CA SER A 81 11.29 8.02 -14.86
C SER A 81 10.47 7.51 -16.06
N SER A 82 10.54 8.21 -17.18
CA SER A 82 9.94 7.78 -18.44
C SER A 82 10.82 8.25 -19.60
N GLY A 83 10.76 7.51 -20.71
CA GLY A 83 11.51 7.81 -21.93
C GLY A 83 10.95 7.10 -23.14
N GLU A 84 11.75 7.08 -24.19
CA GLU A 84 11.46 6.37 -25.44
C GLU A 84 12.68 5.57 -25.89
N VAL A 85 12.44 4.36 -26.41
CA VAL A 85 13.44 3.51 -27.04
C VAL A 85 12.94 3.17 -28.42
N ASP A 86 13.68 3.54 -29.48
CA ASP A 86 13.27 3.39 -30.89
C ASP A 86 11.84 3.91 -31.16
N GLY A 87 11.49 5.05 -30.51
CA GLY A 87 10.15 5.63 -30.59
C GLY A 87 9.06 4.88 -29.84
N ILE A 88 9.41 3.86 -29.06
CA ILE A 88 8.49 3.10 -28.19
C ILE A 88 8.59 3.66 -26.77
N PRO A 89 7.51 4.21 -26.20
CA PRO A 89 7.52 4.74 -24.86
C PRO A 89 7.74 3.65 -23.81
N TYR A 90 8.51 3.99 -22.78
CA TYR A 90 8.66 3.21 -21.56
C TYR A 90 8.53 4.10 -20.34
N TYR A 91 8.27 3.48 -19.21
CA TYR A 91 8.38 4.11 -17.89
C TYR A 91 8.96 3.14 -16.87
N MET A 92 9.54 3.71 -15.82
CA MET A 92 10.19 2.97 -14.76
C MET A 92 9.48 3.20 -13.44
N MET A 93 9.41 2.15 -12.63
CA MET A 93 8.88 2.18 -11.28
C MET A 93 9.78 1.35 -10.35
N PRO A 94 9.72 1.53 -9.02
CA PRO A 94 10.46 0.66 -8.11
C PRO A 94 10.02 -0.79 -8.28
N PHE A 95 10.96 -1.71 -8.09
CA PHE A 95 10.64 -3.12 -7.95
C PHE A 95 10.25 -3.37 -6.50
N GLU A 96 8.98 -3.71 -6.28
CA GLU A 96 8.45 -4.03 -4.96
C GLU A 96 8.57 -5.54 -4.72
N GLU A 97 9.25 -5.93 -3.63
CA GLU A 97 9.36 -7.33 -3.23
C GLU A 97 8.01 -7.82 -2.66
N GLY A 98 7.17 -8.34 -3.55
CA GLY A 98 5.82 -8.77 -3.20
C GLY A 98 5.18 -9.60 -4.30
N GLN A 99 3.87 -9.69 -4.27
CA GLN A 99 3.07 -10.34 -5.31
C GLN A 99 1.85 -9.50 -5.69
N SER A 100 1.31 -9.69 -6.88
CA SER A 100 0.03 -9.05 -7.21
C SER A 100 -1.13 -9.73 -6.47
N LEU A 101 -2.20 -8.96 -6.25
CA LEU A 101 -3.45 -9.50 -5.69
C LEU A 101 -4.00 -10.65 -6.56
N ARG A 102 -3.76 -10.63 -7.88
CA ARG A 102 -4.10 -11.73 -8.79
C ARG A 102 -3.42 -13.03 -8.39
N VAL A 103 -2.11 -13.00 -8.12
CA VAL A 103 -1.35 -14.17 -7.69
C VAL A 103 -1.85 -14.67 -6.32
N ARG A 104 -2.18 -13.75 -5.42
CA ARG A 104 -2.74 -14.07 -4.10
C ARG A 104 -4.09 -14.77 -4.21
N LEU A 105 -5.00 -14.25 -5.05
CA LEU A 105 -6.32 -14.84 -5.30
C LEU A 105 -6.24 -16.20 -5.99
N ALA A 106 -5.33 -16.35 -6.97
CA ALA A 106 -5.13 -17.63 -7.67
C ALA A 106 -4.68 -18.77 -6.74
N ARG A 107 -3.96 -18.43 -5.64
CA ARG A 107 -3.49 -19.41 -4.65
C ARG A 107 -4.53 -19.76 -3.57
N SER A 108 -5.35 -18.81 -3.18
CA SER A 108 -6.17 -18.92 -1.96
C SER A 108 -7.66 -18.80 -2.21
N GLY A 109 -8.10 -18.42 -3.40
CA GLY A 109 -9.49 -18.06 -3.66
C GLY A 109 -9.91 -16.84 -2.84
N ALA A 110 -11.09 -16.89 -2.25
CA ALA A 110 -11.60 -15.84 -1.38
C ALA A 110 -10.67 -15.60 -0.18
N LEU A 111 -10.43 -14.32 0.14
CA LEU A 111 -9.59 -13.95 1.28
C LEU A 111 -10.40 -13.83 2.57
N PRO A 112 -9.77 -13.97 3.77
CA PRO A 112 -10.40 -13.62 5.03
C PRO A 112 -10.96 -12.19 4.99
N VAL A 113 -12.13 -11.95 5.59
CA VAL A 113 -12.78 -10.61 5.55
C VAL A 113 -11.86 -9.51 6.08
N SER A 114 -11.11 -9.78 7.14
CA SER A 114 -10.15 -8.81 7.72
C SER A 114 -9.01 -8.45 6.76
N GLU A 115 -8.46 -9.44 6.05
CA GLU A 115 -7.42 -9.23 5.03
C GLU A 115 -8.01 -8.45 3.84
N ALA A 116 -9.18 -8.86 3.35
CA ALA A 116 -9.91 -8.19 2.28
C ALA A 116 -10.16 -6.71 2.61
N VAL A 117 -10.69 -6.41 3.80
CA VAL A 117 -10.96 -5.04 4.26
C VAL A 117 -9.67 -4.21 4.33
N SER A 118 -8.55 -4.80 4.80
CA SER A 118 -7.26 -4.09 4.85
C SER A 118 -6.78 -3.69 3.45
N ILE A 119 -6.76 -4.64 2.50
CA ILE A 119 -6.35 -4.41 1.11
C ILE A 119 -7.25 -3.36 0.45
N LEU A 120 -8.57 -3.53 0.57
CA LEU A 120 -9.55 -2.62 -0.03
C LEU A 120 -9.46 -1.21 0.53
N ARG A 121 -9.16 -1.05 1.82
CA ARG A 121 -8.95 0.24 2.43
C ARG A 121 -7.71 0.96 1.88
N ASP A 122 -6.61 0.24 1.70
CA ASP A 122 -5.38 0.81 1.12
C ASP A 122 -5.63 1.24 -0.34
N VAL A 123 -6.33 0.44 -1.13
CA VAL A 123 -6.75 0.78 -2.50
C VAL A 123 -7.67 2.00 -2.52
N ALA A 124 -8.68 2.06 -1.63
CA ALA A 124 -9.59 3.20 -1.55
C ALA A 124 -8.85 4.52 -1.20
N ARG A 125 -7.84 4.47 -0.33
CA ARG A 125 -6.99 5.63 -0.01
C ARG A 125 -6.15 6.09 -1.21
N ALA A 126 -5.61 5.13 -1.97
CA ALA A 126 -4.92 5.45 -3.22
C ALA A 126 -5.83 6.16 -4.23
N LEU A 127 -7.07 5.66 -4.39
CA LEU A 127 -8.06 6.25 -5.27
C LEU A 127 -8.50 7.65 -4.81
N GLU A 128 -8.79 7.83 -3.50
CA GLU A 128 -9.14 9.15 -2.95
C GLU A 128 -8.07 10.17 -3.30
N PHE A 129 -6.80 9.86 -3.01
CA PHE A 129 -5.68 10.76 -3.25
C PHE A 129 -5.51 11.12 -4.73
N ALA A 130 -5.64 10.15 -5.64
CA ALA A 130 -5.51 10.39 -7.07
C ALA A 130 -6.69 11.21 -7.62
N HIS A 131 -7.92 10.90 -7.17
CA HIS A 131 -9.14 11.60 -7.58
C HIS A 131 -9.15 13.07 -7.13
N GLU A 132 -8.65 13.38 -5.92
CA GLU A 132 -8.47 14.77 -5.45
C GLU A 132 -7.52 15.57 -6.35
N LYS A 133 -6.62 14.90 -7.07
CA LYS A 133 -5.70 15.51 -8.04
C LYS A 133 -6.23 15.47 -9.49
N GLY A 134 -7.48 15.02 -9.67
CA GLY A 134 -8.12 14.92 -10.98
C GLY A 134 -7.59 13.76 -11.84
N ILE A 135 -6.91 12.78 -11.23
CA ILE A 135 -6.36 11.60 -11.92
C ILE A 135 -7.26 10.41 -11.68
N VAL A 136 -7.79 9.84 -12.75
CA VAL A 136 -8.62 8.62 -12.76
C VAL A 136 -7.77 7.46 -13.27
N HIS A 137 -7.82 6.32 -12.59
CA HIS A 137 -6.99 5.15 -12.91
C HIS A 137 -7.43 4.44 -14.19
N ARG A 138 -8.72 4.14 -14.30
CA ARG A 138 -9.41 3.50 -15.46
C ARG A 138 -9.07 2.04 -15.74
N ASP A 139 -8.19 1.41 -14.95
CA ASP A 139 -7.82 -0.02 -15.10
C ASP A 139 -7.54 -0.67 -13.72
N ILE A 140 -8.43 -0.42 -12.74
CA ILE A 140 -8.34 -1.06 -11.42
C ILE A 140 -8.69 -2.54 -11.57
N LYS A 141 -7.72 -3.40 -11.23
CA LYS A 141 -7.85 -4.86 -11.29
C LYS A 141 -6.81 -5.53 -10.38
N PRO A 142 -6.96 -6.80 -10.02
CA PRO A 142 -6.04 -7.49 -9.11
C PRO A 142 -4.59 -7.55 -9.60
N GLU A 143 -4.35 -7.50 -10.91
CA GLU A 143 -3.00 -7.48 -11.48
C GLU A 143 -2.26 -6.17 -11.14
N ASN A 144 -2.97 -5.06 -11.03
CA ASN A 144 -2.45 -3.72 -10.75
C ASN A 144 -2.41 -3.38 -9.25
N ILE A 145 -2.77 -4.32 -8.37
CA ILE A 145 -2.69 -4.17 -6.92
C ILE A 145 -1.55 -5.05 -6.42
N LEU A 146 -0.48 -4.43 -5.95
CA LEU A 146 0.71 -5.10 -5.40
C LEU A 146 0.57 -5.23 -3.89
N LEU A 147 0.84 -6.43 -3.38
CA LEU A 147 0.86 -6.74 -1.96
C LEU A 147 2.31 -6.81 -1.50
N VAL A 148 2.72 -5.85 -0.67
CA VAL A 148 4.07 -5.73 -0.12
C VAL A 148 3.96 -5.78 1.40
N GLY A 149 4.44 -6.88 2.00
CA GLY A 149 4.21 -7.12 3.43
C GLY A 149 2.71 -7.14 3.76
N ASN A 150 2.28 -6.21 4.62
CA ASN A 150 0.88 -6.08 5.04
C ASN A 150 0.13 -4.90 4.37
N THR A 151 0.71 -4.30 3.34
CA THR A 151 0.13 -3.15 2.64
C THR A 151 -0.18 -3.48 1.20
N ALA A 152 -1.20 -2.80 0.65
CA ALA A 152 -1.48 -2.83 -0.77
C ALA A 152 -1.09 -1.49 -1.42
N ALA A 153 -0.52 -1.56 -2.62
CA ALA A 153 -0.22 -0.39 -3.44
C ALA A 153 -0.76 -0.60 -4.86
N VAL A 154 -1.33 0.47 -5.43
CA VAL A 154 -1.88 0.46 -6.77
C VAL A 154 -0.82 0.93 -7.76
N ALA A 155 -0.56 0.13 -8.79
CA ALA A 155 0.36 0.43 -9.87
C ALA A 155 -0.40 0.91 -11.13
N ASP A 156 0.31 1.51 -12.07
CA ASP A 156 -0.17 1.83 -13.43
C ASP A 156 -1.30 2.88 -13.50
N PHE A 157 -1.33 3.84 -12.60
CA PHE A 157 -2.27 4.98 -12.67
C PHE A 157 -2.19 5.73 -14.00
N GLY A 158 -3.35 6.08 -14.57
CA GLY A 158 -3.48 6.96 -15.71
C GLY A 158 -2.97 6.44 -17.06
N ILE A 159 -2.34 5.27 -17.11
CA ILE A 159 -1.76 4.70 -18.34
C ILE A 159 -2.85 4.38 -19.38
N ALA A 160 -3.96 3.81 -18.94
CA ALA A 160 -5.10 3.49 -19.83
C ALA A 160 -5.69 4.76 -20.46
N LYS A 161 -5.79 5.86 -19.70
CA LYS A 161 -6.22 7.17 -20.22
C LYS A 161 -5.22 7.72 -21.22
N ALA A 162 -3.91 7.65 -20.92
CA ALA A 162 -2.86 8.11 -21.82
C ALA A 162 -2.95 7.43 -23.19
N LEU A 163 -3.24 6.13 -23.22
CA LEU A 163 -3.44 5.38 -24.46
C LEU A 163 -4.74 5.76 -25.18
N ALA A 164 -5.87 5.84 -24.46
CA ALA A 164 -7.17 6.12 -25.06
C ALA A 164 -7.27 7.53 -25.65
N THR A 165 -6.81 8.56 -24.92
CA THR A 165 -6.88 9.97 -25.36
C THR A 165 -5.89 10.31 -26.47
N SER A 166 -4.90 9.45 -26.70
CA SER A 166 -3.88 9.68 -27.74
C SER A 166 -4.29 9.15 -29.12
N ARG A 167 -5.46 8.52 -29.26
CA ARG A 167 -5.99 8.08 -30.56
C ARG A 167 -6.75 9.22 -31.27
N PRO A 168 -6.58 9.41 -32.59
CA PRO A 168 -7.32 10.45 -33.31
C PRO A 168 -8.82 10.16 -33.31
N ALA A 169 -9.62 11.15 -32.99
CA ALA A 169 -11.06 11.09 -33.16
C ALA A 169 -11.37 11.15 -34.67
N GLY A 170 -11.70 10.04 -35.28
CA GLY A 170 -12.19 9.97 -36.65
C GLY A 170 -11.34 9.08 -37.57
N GLY A 171 -11.90 7.95 -37.91
CA GLY A 171 -11.39 7.11 -38.99
C GLY A 171 -11.97 5.72 -38.99
N GLY A 172 -13.11 5.53 -39.67
CA GLY A 172 -13.56 4.22 -40.13
C GLY A 172 -14.63 3.56 -39.28
N GLU A 173 -15.62 3.05 -39.97
CA GLU A 173 -16.81 2.31 -39.54
C GLU A 173 -16.65 1.52 -38.24
N ALA A 174 -17.69 1.57 -37.43
CA ALA A 174 -17.85 0.92 -36.13
C ALA A 174 -17.15 -0.46 -36.05
N ASN A 175 -15.92 -0.46 -35.55
CA ASN A 175 -15.32 -1.67 -35.04
C ASN A 175 -16.19 -2.13 -33.87
N THR A 176 -16.69 -3.33 -33.95
CA THR A 176 -17.61 -3.92 -33.00
C THR A 176 -17.14 -3.72 -31.57
N LEU A 177 -18.05 -3.45 -30.63
CA LEU A 177 -17.83 -3.34 -29.16
C LEU A 177 -16.84 -4.38 -28.59
N THR A 178 -16.75 -5.55 -29.24
CA THR A 178 -15.82 -6.64 -28.92
C THR A 178 -14.35 -6.33 -29.25
N GLU A 179 -14.05 -5.60 -30.33
CA GLU A 179 -12.67 -5.27 -30.70
C GLU A 179 -12.11 -4.13 -29.82
N ILE A 180 -12.98 -3.19 -29.43
CA ILE A 180 -12.63 -2.08 -28.52
C ILE A 180 -12.38 -2.61 -27.10
N GLY A 181 -13.22 -3.52 -26.59
CA GLY A 181 -13.08 -4.09 -25.25
C GLY A 181 -11.89 -5.03 -25.08
N VAL A 182 -11.54 -5.79 -26.12
CA VAL A 182 -10.36 -6.68 -26.11
C VAL A 182 -9.05 -5.90 -26.28
N ALA A 183 -9.09 -4.73 -26.92
CA ALA A 183 -7.90 -3.90 -27.16
C ALA A 183 -7.52 -2.98 -25.97
N ILE A 184 -8.43 -2.69 -25.02
CA ILE A 184 -8.23 -1.61 -24.03
C ILE A 184 -8.20 -2.07 -22.57
N GLY A 185 -8.59 -3.32 -22.23
CA GLY A 185 -8.56 -3.77 -20.84
C GLY A 185 -9.16 -5.16 -20.63
N THR A 186 -9.09 -5.62 -19.39
CA THR A 186 -9.70 -6.89 -18.96
C THR A 186 -11.20 -6.63 -18.70
N PRO A 187 -12.13 -7.19 -19.51
CA PRO A 187 -13.57 -6.87 -19.42
C PRO A 187 -14.20 -7.11 -18.05
N GLN A 188 -13.58 -7.94 -17.23
CA GLN A 188 -14.09 -8.38 -15.91
C GLN A 188 -14.29 -7.24 -14.88
N TYR A 189 -13.57 -6.11 -15.04
CA TYR A 189 -13.56 -5.00 -14.07
C TYR A 189 -14.02 -3.68 -14.71
N MET A 190 -14.36 -3.72 -15.98
CA MET A 190 -14.67 -2.52 -16.77
C MET A 190 -16.04 -1.94 -16.38
N ALA A 191 -16.10 -0.64 -16.10
CA ALA A 191 -17.35 0.04 -15.84
C ALA A 191 -18.23 0.12 -17.12
N PRO A 192 -19.57 0.13 -17.01
CA PRO A 192 -20.48 0.21 -18.16
C PRO A 192 -20.16 1.39 -19.09
N GLU A 193 -19.95 2.59 -18.52
CA GLU A 193 -19.63 3.81 -19.27
C GLU A 193 -18.28 3.72 -20.00
N GLN A 194 -17.30 2.98 -19.44
CA GLN A 194 -16.03 2.71 -20.13
C GLN A 194 -16.26 1.76 -21.33
N ALA A 195 -17.07 0.71 -21.13
CA ALA A 195 -17.38 -0.24 -22.19
C ALA A 195 -18.22 0.41 -23.31
N ALA A 196 -19.01 1.44 -22.99
CA ALA A 196 -19.73 2.27 -23.95
C ALA A 196 -18.83 3.27 -24.69
N ALA A 197 -17.55 3.39 -24.32
CA ALA A 197 -16.65 4.45 -24.81
C ALA A 197 -17.19 5.86 -24.60
N ASP A 198 -17.86 6.10 -23.47
CA ASP A 198 -18.43 7.39 -23.12
C ASP A 198 -17.29 8.41 -22.85
N ASP A 199 -17.36 9.58 -23.50
CA ASP A 199 -16.35 10.65 -23.33
C ASP A 199 -16.39 11.26 -21.92
N THR A 200 -17.46 11.04 -21.15
CA THR A 200 -17.68 11.62 -19.81
C THR A 200 -17.21 10.71 -18.66
N VAL A 201 -16.47 9.63 -18.93
CA VAL A 201 -15.95 8.72 -17.91
C VAL A 201 -15.12 9.48 -16.87
N ASP A 202 -15.60 9.47 -15.63
CA ASP A 202 -14.96 10.12 -14.48
C ASP A 202 -14.44 9.10 -13.43
N HIS A 203 -14.11 9.59 -12.24
CA HIS A 203 -13.57 8.79 -11.14
C HIS A 203 -14.53 7.70 -10.62
N ARG A 204 -15.84 7.79 -10.90
CA ARG A 204 -16.82 6.78 -10.48
C ARG A 204 -16.68 5.47 -11.25
N ALA A 205 -15.98 5.47 -12.39
CA ALA A 205 -15.58 4.25 -13.06
C ALA A 205 -14.58 3.43 -12.23
N ASP A 206 -13.63 4.11 -11.53
CA ASP A 206 -12.73 3.44 -10.62
C ASP A 206 -13.44 2.84 -9.40
N LEU A 207 -14.51 3.48 -8.90
CA LEU A 207 -15.33 2.94 -7.80
C LEU A 207 -16.09 1.68 -8.22
N TYR A 208 -16.54 1.61 -9.47
CA TYR A 208 -17.14 0.40 -10.03
C TYR A 208 -16.09 -0.74 -10.14
N ALA A 209 -14.94 -0.46 -10.73
CA ALA A 209 -13.85 -1.42 -10.86
C ALA A 209 -13.34 -1.91 -9.49
N PHE A 210 -13.21 -0.98 -8.52
CA PHE A 210 -12.92 -1.31 -7.12
C PHE A 210 -13.93 -2.31 -6.54
N ALA A 211 -15.22 -2.11 -6.80
CA ALA A 211 -16.26 -3.01 -6.32
C ALA A 211 -16.21 -4.39 -6.98
N CYS A 212 -15.84 -4.48 -8.26
CA CYS A 212 -15.57 -5.75 -8.93
C CYS A 212 -14.42 -6.50 -8.26
N VAL A 213 -13.33 -5.81 -7.93
CA VAL A 213 -12.20 -6.38 -7.17
C VAL A 213 -12.64 -6.79 -5.77
N ALA A 214 -13.40 -5.93 -5.05
CA ALA A 214 -13.89 -6.23 -3.72
C ALA A 214 -14.80 -7.46 -3.69
N TYR A 215 -15.65 -7.58 -4.69
CA TYR A 215 -16.50 -8.76 -4.86
C TYR A 215 -15.66 -10.03 -5.02
N GLU A 216 -14.67 -10.02 -5.91
CA GLU A 216 -13.79 -11.17 -6.14
C GLU A 216 -12.95 -11.51 -4.91
N VAL A 217 -12.37 -10.53 -4.24
CA VAL A 217 -11.56 -10.75 -3.02
C VAL A 217 -12.39 -11.42 -1.92
N LEU A 218 -13.66 -11.07 -1.79
CA LEU A 218 -14.55 -11.60 -0.78
C LEU A 218 -15.17 -12.95 -1.16
N THR A 219 -15.46 -13.18 -2.44
CA THR A 219 -16.20 -14.39 -2.89
C THR A 219 -15.32 -15.41 -3.62
N GLY A 220 -14.10 -15.02 -4.04
CA GLY A 220 -13.19 -15.85 -4.84
C GLY A 220 -13.43 -15.77 -6.35
N GLU A 221 -14.50 -15.10 -6.81
CA GLU A 221 -14.86 -14.95 -8.20
C GLU A 221 -15.33 -13.52 -8.49
N PRO A 222 -15.05 -12.96 -9.67
CA PRO A 222 -15.58 -11.66 -10.06
C PRO A 222 -17.13 -11.68 -10.16
N PRO A 223 -17.80 -10.50 -10.16
CA PRO A 223 -19.26 -10.44 -10.20
C PRO A 223 -19.88 -11.08 -11.45
N PHE A 224 -19.13 -11.06 -12.56
CA PHE A 224 -19.57 -11.63 -13.83
C PHE A 224 -18.46 -12.48 -14.44
N VAL A 225 -18.83 -13.68 -14.94
CA VAL A 225 -17.94 -14.66 -15.56
C VAL A 225 -18.49 -15.09 -16.90
N GLY A 226 -17.61 -15.48 -17.83
CA GLY A 226 -18.01 -15.97 -19.16
C GLY A 226 -17.06 -15.49 -20.27
N SER A 227 -17.51 -15.57 -21.52
CA SER A 227 -16.77 -14.97 -22.63
C SER A 227 -16.73 -13.44 -22.54
N PRO A 228 -15.75 -12.76 -23.16
CA PRO A 228 -15.65 -11.30 -23.09
C PRO A 228 -16.96 -10.59 -23.45
N SER A 229 -17.68 -11.01 -24.49
CA SER A 229 -18.95 -10.43 -24.90
C SER A 229 -20.06 -10.64 -23.86
N VAL A 230 -20.10 -11.81 -23.20
CA VAL A 230 -21.07 -12.11 -22.14
C VAL A 230 -20.78 -11.23 -20.92
N MET A 231 -19.52 -11.08 -20.54
CA MET A 231 -19.10 -10.23 -19.42
C MET A 231 -19.44 -8.75 -19.68
N ILE A 232 -19.09 -8.22 -20.86
CA ILE A 232 -19.42 -6.85 -21.24
C ILE A 232 -20.94 -6.62 -21.15
N ARG A 233 -21.74 -7.50 -21.74
CA ARG A 233 -23.20 -7.40 -21.64
C ARG A 233 -23.68 -7.43 -20.17
N ALA A 234 -23.10 -8.30 -19.34
CA ALA A 234 -23.50 -8.39 -17.94
C ALA A 234 -23.18 -7.12 -17.16
N HIS A 235 -22.08 -6.43 -17.46
CA HIS A 235 -21.77 -5.13 -16.89
C HIS A 235 -22.85 -4.07 -17.20
N PHE A 236 -23.49 -4.13 -18.36
CA PHE A 236 -24.58 -3.21 -18.72
C PHE A 236 -25.92 -3.51 -18.03
N VAL A 237 -26.31 -4.79 -17.98
CA VAL A 237 -27.71 -5.13 -17.70
C VAL A 237 -27.93 -6.12 -16.56
N THR A 238 -26.88 -6.83 -16.11
CA THR A 238 -27.07 -7.89 -15.11
C THR A 238 -26.76 -7.36 -13.70
N THR A 239 -27.71 -7.56 -12.78
CA THR A 239 -27.45 -7.33 -11.35
C THR A 239 -26.60 -8.48 -10.80
N PRO A 240 -25.46 -8.22 -10.13
CA PRO A 240 -24.65 -9.27 -9.57
C PRO A 240 -25.37 -9.96 -8.40
N THR A 241 -25.05 -11.24 -8.17
CA THR A 241 -25.55 -11.95 -6.98
C THR A 241 -25.07 -11.21 -5.72
N PRO A 242 -25.94 -10.93 -4.74
CA PRO A 242 -25.54 -10.27 -3.51
C PRO A 242 -24.40 -11.05 -2.80
N ILE A 243 -23.39 -10.33 -2.30
CA ILE A 243 -22.26 -10.94 -1.58
C ILE A 243 -22.77 -11.76 -0.38
N SER A 244 -23.76 -11.26 0.33
CA SER A 244 -24.38 -11.94 1.49
C SER A 244 -24.96 -13.31 1.15
N ALA A 245 -25.38 -13.54 -0.09
CA ALA A 245 -25.86 -14.84 -0.55
C ALA A 245 -24.72 -15.85 -0.81
N LYS A 246 -23.50 -15.37 -1.10
CA LYS A 246 -22.32 -16.20 -1.31
C LYS A 246 -21.47 -16.34 -0.05
N ARG A 247 -21.49 -15.32 0.82
CA ARG A 247 -20.64 -15.25 2.01
C ARG A 247 -21.31 -14.51 3.15
N ALA A 248 -21.84 -15.23 4.11
CA ALA A 248 -22.67 -14.71 5.21
C ALA A 248 -21.88 -13.91 6.28
N ASP A 249 -20.55 -14.12 6.40
CA ASP A 249 -19.69 -13.46 7.39
C ASP A 249 -19.25 -12.04 6.98
N VAL A 250 -19.58 -11.60 5.76
CA VAL A 250 -19.31 -10.23 5.29
C VAL A 250 -20.25 -9.25 6.00
N PRO A 251 -19.73 -8.16 6.61
CA PRO A 251 -20.55 -7.15 7.23
C PRO A 251 -21.57 -6.55 6.25
N GLU A 252 -22.83 -6.41 6.66
CA GLU A 252 -23.92 -5.91 5.82
C GLU A 252 -23.62 -4.54 5.20
N ALA A 253 -23.02 -3.63 5.99
CA ALA A 253 -22.64 -2.30 5.49
C ALA A 253 -21.61 -2.38 4.35
N LEU A 254 -20.67 -3.35 4.39
CA LEU A 254 -19.70 -3.57 3.33
C LEU A 254 -20.36 -4.19 2.09
N ALA A 255 -21.22 -5.19 2.27
CA ALA A 255 -21.96 -5.79 1.17
C ALA A 255 -22.85 -4.76 0.45
N THR A 256 -23.54 -3.90 1.21
CA THR A 256 -24.37 -2.81 0.67
C THR A 256 -23.53 -1.77 -0.09
N LEU A 257 -22.37 -1.38 0.44
CA LEU A 257 -21.46 -0.46 -0.24
C LEU A 257 -21.01 -1.02 -1.58
N ILE A 258 -20.56 -2.28 -1.61
CA ILE A 258 -20.11 -2.93 -2.85
C ILE A 258 -21.24 -3.02 -3.87
N ALA A 259 -22.46 -3.39 -3.42
CA ALA A 259 -23.63 -3.42 -4.30
C ALA A 259 -23.91 -2.03 -4.90
N ARG A 260 -23.87 -0.96 -4.10
CA ARG A 260 -24.06 0.42 -4.57
C ARG A 260 -22.96 0.86 -5.55
N CYS A 261 -21.70 0.47 -5.33
CA CYS A 261 -20.62 0.75 -6.29
C CYS A 261 -20.81 0.02 -7.63
N LEU A 262 -21.53 -1.13 -7.65
CA LEU A 262 -21.85 -1.91 -8.86
C LEU A 262 -23.10 -1.45 -9.59
N GLU A 263 -23.73 -0.32 -9.17
CA GLU A 263 -24.84 0.29 -9.90
C GLU A 263 -24.41 0.69 -11.30
N LYS A 264 -25.34 0.54 -12.25
CA LYS A 264 -25.06 0.73 -13.67
C LYS A 264 -24.94 2.21 -14.02
N ASP A 265 -25.83 3.05 -13.47
CA ASP A 265 -25.74 4.50 -13.58
C ASP A 265 -24.64 5.01 -12.60
N PRO A 266 -23.61 5.74 -13.09
CA PRO A 266 -22.62 6.34 -12.22
C PRO A 266 -23.20 7.27 -11.14
N ASN A 267 -24.39 7.85 -11.35
CA ASN A 267 -25.01 8.76 -10.39
C ASN A 267 -25.60 8.03 -9.16
N ASP A 268 -25.87 6.73 -9.28
CA ASP A 268 -26.37 5.90 -8.17
C ASP A 268 -25.24 5.35 -7.30
N ARG A 269 -23.97 5.48 -7.73
CA ARG A 269 -22.78 5.06 -6.99
C ARG A 269 -22.42 6.06 -5.89
N PRO A 270 -21.51 5.71 -4.95
CA PRO A 270 -20.91 6.68 -4.03
C PRO A 270 -20.32 7.87 -4.78
N ALA A 271 -20.41 9.06 -4.20
CA ALA A 271 -19.91 10.28 -4.83
C ALA A 271 -18.37 10.32 -4.95
N ASN A 272 -17.67 9.64 -4.05
CA ASN A 272 -16.20 9.64 -4.01
C ASN A 272 -15.65 8.46 -3.19
N ALA A 273 -14.32 8.23 -3.26
CA ALA A 273 -13.67 7.15 -2.54
C ALA A 273 -13.64 7.34 -1.00
N ARG A 274 -13.89 8.53 -0.47
CA ARG A 274 -13.97 8.80 0.97
C ARG A 274 -15.14 8.06 1.62
N GLU A 275 -16.26 7.90 0.90
CA GLU A 275 -17.38 7.08 1.37
C GLU A 275 -16.97 5.61 1.55
N LEU A 276 -16.13 5.08 0.65
CA LEU A 276 -15.61 3.72 0.74
C LEU A 276 -14.76 3.56 2.00
N ILE A 277 -13.81 4.49 2.23
CA ILE A 277 -12.90 4.46 3.38
C ILE A 277 -13.71 4.46 4.68
N SER A 278 -14.73 5.30 4.79
CA SER A 278 -15.54 5.40 6.02
C SER A 278 -16.28 4.10 6.37
N VAL A 279 -16.72 3.34 5.37
CA VAL A 279 -17.38 2.03 5.59
C VAL A 279 -16.35 0.96 5.90
N LEU A 280 -15.20 0.96 5.20
CA LEU A 280 -14.12 0.00 5.41
C LEU A 280 -13.48 0.16 6.80
N ASP A 281 -13.31 1.39 7.29
CA ASP A 281 -12.81 1.66 8.64
C ASP A 281 -13.79 1.14 9.72
N ARG A 282 -15.11 1.31 9.50
CA ARG A 282 -16.13 0.73 10.40
C ARG A 282 -16.16 -0.80 10.33
N ALA A 283 -16.00 -1.38 9.14
CA ALA A 283 -15.94 -2.83 8.98
C ALA A 283 -14.71 -3.42 9.67
N ALA A 284 -13.55 -2.75 9.61
CA ALA A 284 -12.35 -3.12 10.34
C ALA A 284 -12.59 -3.09 11.86
N SER A 285 -13.26 -2.06 12.38
CA SER A 285 -13.57 -1.90 13.81
C SER A 285 -14.61 -2.92 14.30
N ASN A 286 -15.64 -3.22 13.51
CA ASN A 286 -16.71 -4.17 13.88
C ASN A 286 -16.26 -5.63 13.77
N GLY A 287 -15.26 -5.94 12.94
CA GLY A 287 -14.61 -7.25 12.91
C GLY A 287 -13.90 -7.58 14.24
N GLN A 288 -13.45 -6.55 14.96
CA GLN A 288 -12.87 -6.69 16.30
C GLN A 288 -13.91 -6.81 17.42
N ALA A 289 -15.15 -6.28 17.23
CA ALA A 289 -16.20 -6.31 18.26
C ALA A 289 -17.06 -7.59 18.28
N ARG A 290 -17.09 -8.39 17.20
CA ARG A 290 -17.83 -9.67 17.18
C ARG A 290 -17.04 -10.87 17.69
N GLY A 291 -15.80 -10.66 18.14
CA GLY A 291 -14.94 -11.68 18.74
C GLY A 291 -14.91 -11.69 20.28
N SER A 292 -15.81 -10.97 20.97
CA SER A 292 -15.79 -10.85 22.44
C SER A 292 -16.96 -11.56 23.16
N ASP A 293 -17.46 -12.69 22.62
CA ASP A 293 -18.19 -13.65 23.44
C ASP A 293 -17.73 -15.07 23.08
N ASP A 294 -17.28 -15.74 24.13
CA ASP A 294 -16.83 -17.13 24.28
C ASP A 294 -15.46 -17.55 23.71
N SER A 295 -14.64 -17.94 24.71
CA SER A 295 -13.52 -18.88 24.72
C SER A 295 -12.21 -18.51 23.99
N HIS A 296 -11.19 -18.32 24.80
CA HIS A 296 -9.76 -18.58 24.58
C HIS A 296 -9.40 -19.27 23.25
N ALA A 297 -9.20 -18.48 22.19
CA ALA A 297 -8.43 -18.87 21.01
C ALA A 297 -7.52 -17.72 20.64
N GLU A 298 -6.23 -17.91 20.84
CA GLU A 298 -5.12 -17.02 20.52
C GLU A 298 -5.10 -16.72 19.01
N GLY A 299 -5.62 -15.56 18.59
CA GLY A 299 -5.63 -15.10 17.19
C GLY A 299 -4.57 -14.04 16.94
N SER A 300 -3.75 -14.23 15.93
CA SER A 300 -2.70 -13.32 15.46
C SER A 300 -3.27 -11.99 14.95
N GLY A 301 -3.58 -11.05 15.84
CA GLY A 301 -3.85 -9.66 15.50
C GLY A 301 -2.52 -8.93 15.26
N VAL A 302 -2.37 -8.24 14.14
CA VAL A 302 -1.21 -7.35 13.93
C VAL A 302 -1.35 -6.14 14.85
N PHE A 303 -0.47 -6.03 15.83
CA PHE A 303 -0.43 -4.90 16.75
C PHE A 303 0.16 -3.68 16.04
N THR A 304 -0.50 -2.52 16.16
CA THR A 304 0.01 -1.25 15.63
C THR A 304 0.55 -0.37 16.75
N LEU A 305 1.80 0.05 16.64
CA LEU A 305 2.52 0.81 17.67
C LEU A 305 3.12 2.08 17.06
N ALA A 306 2.91 3.22 17.70
CA ALA A 306 3.68 4.43 17.47
C ALA A 306 4.68 4.60 18.62
N VAL A 307 5.96 4.73 18.30
CA VAL A 307 6.99 5.17 19.21
C VAL A 307 7.13 6.68 19.02
N LEU A 308 6.66 7.45 20.01
CA LEU A 308 6.80 8.92 19.97
C LEU A 308 8.24 9.32 20.31
N PRO A 309 8.70 10.46 19.82
CA PRO A 309 10.01 10.99 20.20
C PRO A 309 10.14 11.07 21.70
N PHE A 310 11.17 10.42 22.24
CA PHE A 310 11.48 10.51 23.66
C PHE A 310 11.92 11.94 24.00
N THR A 311 11.55 12.40 25.18
CA THR A 311 11.87 13.75 25.63
C THR A 311 13.21 13.77 26.37
N ASN A 312 14.09 14.73 26.06
CA ASN A 312 15.27 14.98 26.87
C ASN A 312 14.85 15.63 28.20
N LEU A 313 15.00 14.88 29.28
CA LEU A 313 14.74 15.32 30.65
C LEU A 313 16.02 15.76 31.37
N SER A 314 17.16 15.82 30.68
CA SER A 314 18.43 16.29 31.22
C SER A 314 18.42 17.81 31.33
N PRO A 315 19.19 18.40 32.30
CA PRO A 315 19.38 19.85 32.36
C PRO A 315 20.12 20.42 31.15
N ASP A 316 20.91 19.59 30.49
CA ASP A 316 21.75 19.93 29.34
C ASP A 316 21.02 19.60 28.02
N ALA A 317 20.82 20.64 27.20
CA ALA A 317 20.20 20.49 25.88
C ALA A 317 21.03 19.66 24.92
N ASP A 318 22.35 19.59 25.11
CA ASP A 318 23.25 18.81 24.25
C ASP A 318 22.98 17.29 24.33
N ASN A 319 22.19 16.83 25.31
CA ASN A 319 21.78 15.43 25.43
C ASN A 319 20.50 15.09 24.59
N GLU A 320 20.01 15.98 23.74
CA GLU A 320 18.82 15.74 22.88
C GLU A 320 19.07 14.55 21.93
N TYR A 321 20.30 14.39 21.43
CA TYR A 321 20.67 13.28 20.55
C TYR A 321 20.45 11.90 21.18
N LEU A 322 20.55 11.78 22.52
CA LEU A 322 20.26 10.52 23.22
C LEU A 322 18.79 10.13 23.15
N ALA A 323 17.90 11.11 23.27
CA ALA A 323 16.47 10.89 23.20
C ALA A 323 16.05 10.53 21.76
N ASP A 324 16.59 11.23 20.77
CA ASP A 324 16.35 10.95 19.36
C ASP A 324 16.91 9.58 18.95
N GLY A 325 18.14 9.27 19.34
CA GLY A 325 18.78 7.99 19.07
C GLY A 325 18.04 6.81 19.69
N LEU A 326 17.64 6.93 20.96
CA LEU A 326 16.84 5.88 21.62
C LEU A 326 15.51 5.66 20.87
N THR A 327 14.87 6.74 20.41
CA THR A 327 13.64 6.64 19.62
C THR A 327 13.85 5.86 18.33
N ASP A 328 14.93 6.18 17.60
CA ASP A 328 15.27 5.53 16.33
C ASP A 328 15.56 4.05 16.48
N GLU A 329 16.34 3.70 17.48
CA GLU A 329 16.70 2.33 17.78
C GLU A 329 15.48 1.51 18.20
N LEU A 330 14.58 2.06 19.04
CA LEU A 330 13.34 1.37 19.41
C LEU A 330 12.41 1.15 18.22
N ILE A 331 12.30 2.12 17.32
CA ILE A 331 11.55 1.97 16.07
C ILE A 331 12.16 0.83 15.24
N THR A 332 13.48 0.80 15.12
CA THR A 332 14.21 -0.22 14.35
C THR A 332 14.03 -1.60 14.96
N ASP A 333 14.33 -1.77 16.26
CA ASP A 333 14.21 -3.05 16.96
C ASP A 333 12.79 -3.64 16.87
N LEU A 334 11.78 -2.81 17.16
CA LEU A 334 10.40 -3.25 17.18
C LEU A 334 9.84 -3.51 15.78
N SER A 335 10.37 -2.83 14.75
CA SER A 335 9.99 -3.07 13.34
C SER A 335 10.47 -4.42 12.79
N MET A 336 11.45 -5.06 13.43
CA MET A 336 11.92 -6.40 13.05
C MET A 336 10.90 -7.50 13.36
N LEU A 337 9.91 -7.20 14.20
CA LEU A 337 8.89 -8.17 14.62
C LEU A 337 7.75 -8.22 13.59
N LYS A 338 7.54 -9.38 12.96
CA LYS A 338 6.50 -9.58 11.95
C LYS A 338 5.07 -9.39 12.47
N THR A 339 4.86 -9.55 13.76
CA THR A 339 3.56 -9.41 14.44
C THR A 339 3.26 -7.99 14.90
N LEU A 340 4.23 -7.06 14.77
CA LEU A 340 4.12 -5.67 15.23
C LEU A 340 4.34 -4.71 14.05
N ARG A 341 3.37 -3.87 13.77
CA ARG A 341 3.48 -2.78 12.80
C ARG A 341 3.87 -1.50 13.53
N VAL A 342 5.09 -1.06 13.36
CA VAL A 342 5.60 0.19 13.95
C VAL A 342 5.43 1.34 12.96
N ILE A 343 4.92 2.48 13.45
CA ILE A 343 4.80 3.72 12.66
C ILE A 343 6.19 4.26 12.32
N SER A 344 6.34 4.74 11.09
CA SER A 344 7.65 5.23 10.60
C SER A 344 8.19 6.38 11.45
N ARG A 345 9.53 6.44 11.58
CA ARG A 345 10.25 7.54 12.22
C ARG A 345 9.78 8.91 11.75
N GLN A 346 9.66 9.10 10.44
CA GLN A 346 9.29 10.39 9.87
C GLN A 346 7.89 10.86 10.33
N SER A 347 6.94 9.95 10.47
CA SER A 347 5.60 10.27 10.97
C SER A 347 5.61 10.58 12.47
N ALA A 348 6.37 9.83 13.26
CA ALA A 348 6.51 10.04 14.67
C ALA A 348 7.21 11.37 15.01
N MET A 349 8.30 11.70 14.29
CA MET A 349 9.08 12.92 14.53
C MET A 349 8.33 14.23 14.23
N ARG A 350 7.26 14.20 13.42
CA ARG A 350 6.38 15.37 13.22
C ARG A 350 5.63 15.77 14.48
N LEU A 351 5.55 14.89 15.45
CA LEU A 351 4.85 15.09 16.70
C LEU A 351 5.79 15.45 17.85
N LYS A 352 7.08 15.65 17.57
CA LYS A 352 8.06 16.11 18.56
C LYS A 352 7.66 17.47 19.12
N GLY A 353 7.52 17.56 20.45
CA GLY A 353 7.07 18.79 21.13
C GLY A 353 5.58 19.13 20.94
N SER A 354 4.77 18.20 20.47
CA SER A 354 3.31 18.39 20.32
C SER A 354 2.62 18.29 21.67
N ASP A 355 1.73 19.26 21.97
CA ASP A 355 0.87 19.26 23.19
C ASP A 355 -0.42 18.43 23.01
N LYS A 356 -0.54 17.66 21.91
CA LYS A 356 -1.71 16.83 21.64
C LYS A 356 -1.78 15.66 22.62
N ASP A 357 -3.00 15.31 23.03
CA ASP A 357 -3.24 14.11 23.83
C ASP A 357 -2.96 12.82 23.04
N VAL A 358 -2.66 11.73 23.77
CA VAL A 358 -2.27 10.44 23.19
C VAL A 358 -3.36 9.85 22.27
N ARG A 359 -4.64 10.07 22.57
CA ARG A 359 -5.75 9.60 21.73
C ARG A 359 -5.79 10.32 20.38
N THR A 360 -5.57 11.63 20.39
CA THR A 360 -5.52 12.44 19.16
C THR A 360 -4.32 12.04 18.31
N ILE A 361 -3.15 11.85 18.91
CA ILE A 361 -1.94 11.36 18.25
C ILE A 361 -2.17 9.98 17.64
N ALA A 362 -2.74 9.06 18.41
CA ALA A 362 -3.01 7.69 17.93
C ALA A 362 -3.98 7.69 16.75
N ARG A 363 -4.99 8.56 16.77
CA ARG A 363 -5.95 8.70 15.67
C ARG A 363 -5.28 9.27 14.40
N GLU A 364 -4.43 10.29 14.54
CA GLU A 364 -3.68 10.88 13.41
C GLU A 364 -2.71 9.89 12.77
N LEU A 365 -2.06 9.04 13.58
CA LEU A 365 -1.11 8.04 13.11
C LEU A 365 -1.76 6.70 12.71
N GLY A 366 -3.06 6.52 12.95
CA GLY A 366 -3.75 5.27 12.69
C GLY A 366 -3.22 4.09 13.51
N THR A 367 -2.81 4.34 14.77
CA THR A 367 -2.22 3.33 15.67
C THR A 367 -3.10 3.10 16.90
N ARG A 368 -3.05 1.90 17.48
CA ARG A 368 -3.73 1.58 18.72
C ARG A 368 -2.85 1.85 19.94
N TYR A 369 -1.59 1.46 19.85
CA TYR A 369 -0.66 1.56 20.95
C TYR A 369 0.32 2.71 20.75
N VAL A 370 0.62 3.42 21.81
CA VAL A 370 1.56 4.54 21.79
C VAL A 370 2.58 4.33 22.91
N LEU A 371 3.85 4.28 22.51
CA LEU A 371 4.99 4.29 23.40
C LEU A 371 5.49 5.73 23.53
N THR A 372 5.62 6.21 24.75
CA THR A 372 6.17 7.52 25.05
C THR A 372 7.13 7.43 26.23
N GLY A 373 8.05 8.36 26.34
CA GLY A 373 9.03 8.33 27.43
C GLY A 373 9.98 9.52 27.44
N GLY A 374 10.97 9.40 28.28
CA GLY A 374 12.02 10.41 28.38
C GLY A 374 13.34 9.84 28.87
N VAL A 375 14.43 10.50 28.47
CA VAL A 375 15.81 10.17 28.83
C VAL A 375 16.38 11.29 29.66
N ARG A 376 17.01 10.94 30.78
CA ARG A 376 17.74 11.89 31.63
C ARG A 376 19.16 11.39 31.82
N ARG A 377 20.13 12.21 31.44
CA ARG A 377 21.55 11.98 31.71
C ARG A 377 22.05 12.93 32.80
N SER A 378 22.81 12.40 33.72
CA SER A 378 23.50 13.19 34.76
C SER A 378 24.92 12.64 34.94
N GLY A 379 25.90 13.26 34.25
CA GLY A 379 27.26 12.77 34.18
C GLY A 379 27.34 11.42 33.49
N ALA A 380 27.79 10.37 34.17
CA ALA A 380 27.88 9.02 33.68
C ALA A 380 26.56 8.22 33.80
N ASP A 381 25.62 8.70 34.61
CA ASP A 381 24.39 8.00 34.89
C ASP A 381 23.29 8.36 33.87
N VAL A 382 22.54 7.37 33.41
CA VAL A 382 21.40 7.52 32.51
C VAL A 382 20.18 6.87 33.14
N ARG A 383 19.06 7.57 33.01
CA ARG A 383 17.73 7.05 33.38
C ARG A 383 16.77 7.19 32.20
N ILE A 384 16.14 6.10 31.82
CA ILE A 384 15.09 6.04 30.83
C ILE A 384 13.77 5.79 31.55
N THR A 385 12.74 6.56 31.24
CA THR A 385 11.36 6.30 31.67
C THR A 385 10.55 6.02 30.42
N ALA A 386 9.74 4.96 30.40
CA ALA A 386 8.91 4.63 29.27
C ALA A 386 7.53 4.16 29.73
N GLN A 387 6.52 4.44 28.94
CA GLN A 387 5.15 4.01 29.18
C GLN A 387 4.48 3.62 27.87
N LEU A 388 3.71 2.53 27.89
CA LEU A 388 2.91 2.02 26.79
C LEU A 388 1.43 2.26 27.11
N VAL A 389 0.74 2.94 26.23
CA VAL A 389 -0.67 3.32 26.38
C VAL A 389 -1.50 2.66 25.28
N ASP A 390 -2.62 2.04 25.62
CA ASP A 390 -3.68 1.69 24.68
C ASP A 390 -4.56 2.94 24.48
N ALA A 391 -4.41 3.60 23.34
CA ALA A 391 -5.08 4.85 23.06
C ALA A 391 -6.59 4.68 22.77
N GLN A 392 -7.08 3.46 22.53
CA GLN A 392 -8.51 3.20 22.33
C GLN A 392 -9.28 3.32 23.64
N VAL A 393 -8.74 2.76 24.71
CA VAL A 393 -9.37 2.75 26.04
C VAL A 393 -8.77 3.79 26.99
N ASP A 394 -7.74 4.53 26.56
CA ASP A 394 -6.97 5.48 27.36
C ASP A 394 -6.39 4.87 28.64
N ALA A 395 -5.87 3.66 28.50
CA ALA A 395 -5.32 2.91 29.60
C ALA A 395 -3.81 2.73 29.45
N GLN A 396 -3.07 3.00 30.51
CA GLN A 396 -1.66 2.67 30.58
C GLN A 396 -1.52 1.14 30.76
N LEU A 397 -0.98 0.47 29.75
CA LEU A 397 -0.74 -0.98 29.79
C LEU A 397 0.50 -1.34 30.58
N TRP A 398 1.51 -0.48 30.48
CA TRP A 398 2.80 -0.72 31.10
C TRP A 398 3.56 0.60 31.28
N ALA A 399 4.35 0.70 32.35
CA ALA A 399 5.35 1.73 32.54
C ALA A 399 6.49 1.18 33.40
N ASP A 400 7.72 1.56 33.06
CA ASP A 400 8.91 1.18 33.84
C ASP A 400 10.02 2.26 33.76
N LYS A 401 11.01 2.10 34.63
CA LYS A 401 12.17 2.99 34.75
C LYS A 401 13.45 2.18 34.73
N PHE A 402 14.32 2.50 33.79
CA PHE A 402 15.64 1.87 33.63
C PHE A 402 16.69 2.87 34.10
N SER A 403 17.62 2.42 34.93
CA SER A 403 18.72 3.24 35.41
C SER A 403 20.03 2.45 35.34
N GLY A 404 21.09 3.09 34.89
CA GLY A 404 22.40 2.48 34.75
C GLY A 404 23.44 3.52 34.33
N SER A 405 24.65 3.09 34.06
CA SER A 405 25.66 3.95 33.47
C SER A 405 25.41 4.13 31.96
N PHE A 406 26.00 5.15 31.37
CA PHE A 406 25.92 5.36 29.92
C PHE A 406 26.46 4.16 29.13
N SER A 407 27.46 3.43 29.66
CA SER A 407 27.97 2.18 29.09
C SER A 407 26.93 1.05 29.04
N ASP A 408 25.90 1.11 29.88
CA ASP A 408 24.82 0.11 29.94
C ASP A 408 23.62 0.47 29.06
N MET A 409 23.70 1.56 28.28
CA MET A 409 22.59 2.10 27.47
C MET A 409 22.01 1.05 26.54
N LEU A 410 22.87 0.28 25.87
CA LEU A 410 22.46 -0.81 24.97
C LEU A 410 21.70 -1.92 25.71
N VAL A 411 22.15 -2.29 26.91
CA VAL A 411 21.48 -3.32 27.72
C VAL A 411 20.13 -2.81 28.20
N MET A 412 20.03 -1.53 28.59
CA MET A 412 18.77 -0.91 28.99
C MET A 412 17.78 -0.87 27.84
N GLN A 413 18.23 -0.53 26.64
CA GLN A 413 17.41 -0.50 25.44
C GLN A 413 16.87 -1.90 25.08
N GLU A 414 17.72 -2.94 25.10
CA GLU A 414 17.28 -4.32 24.86
C GLU A 414 16.23 -4.78 25.87
N ARG A 415 16.42 -4.46 27.15
CA ARG A 415 15.44 -4.76 28.19
C ARG A 415 14.14 -4.01 27.94
N LEU A 416 14.18 -2.74 27.54
CA LEU A 416 13.02 -1.94 27.18
C LEU A 416 12.25 -2.56 26.01
N SER A 417 12.92 -2.90 24.92
CA SER A 417 12.30 -3.54 23.74
C SER A 417 11.61 -4.86 24.13
N ARG A 418 12.25 -5.71 24.94
CA ARG A 418 11.67 -6.98 25.42
C ARG A 418 10.43 -6.74 26.30
N GLN A 419 10.48 -5.81 27.22
CA GLN A 419 9.33 -5.52 28.10
C GLN A 419 8.14 -4.94 27.34
N ILE A 420 8.37 -4.17 26.27
CA ILE A 420 7.29 -3.70 25.37
C ILE A 420 6.61 -4.89 24.69
N VAL A 421 7.39 -5.85 24.19
CA VAL A 421 6.88 -7.06 23.55
C VAL A 421 6.06 -7.89 24.53
N ASP A 422 6.55 -8.07 25.75
CA ASP A 422 5.84 -8.79 26.83
C ASP A 422 4.54 -8.08 27.21
N ALA A 423 4.58 -6.74 27.34
CA ALA A 423 3.39 -5.94 27.66
C ALA A 423 2.31 -6.01 26.58
N LEU A 424 2.71 -6.15 25.31
CA LEU A 424 1.81 -6.39 24.18
C LEU A 424 1.38 -7.87 24.06
N ARG A 425 1.88 -8.74 24.93
CA ARG A 425 1.65 -10.20 24.90
C ARG A 425 1.96 -10.84 23.56
N LEU A 426 2.99 -10.36 22.89
CA LEU A 426 3.44 -10.90 21.63
C LEU A 426 4.26 -12.17 21.88
N ARG A 427 4.01 -13.24 21.09
CA ARG A 427 4.84 -14.44 21.11
C ARG A 427 6.03 -14.23 20.17
N LEU A 428 7.23 -14.22 20.73
CA LEU A 428 8.45 -14.18 19.95
C LEU A 428 8.76 -15.58 19.39
N THR A 429 9.17 -15.62 18.12
CA THR A 429 9.76 -16.84 17.56
C THR A 429 11.26 -16.85 17.86
N PRO A 430 11.94 -18.04 17.86
CA PRO A 430 13.42 -18.11 18.03
C PRO A 430 14.18 -17.23 17.03
N ALA A 431 13.63 -17.02 15.84
CA ALA A 431 14.19 -16.13 14.83
C ALA A 431 14.02 -14.63 15.20
N ASP A 432 12.95 -14.27 15.87
CA ASP A 432 12.73 -12.90 16.35
C ASP A 432 13.67 -12.59 17.53
N GLU A 433 13.87 -13.54 18.45
CA GLU A 433 14.83 -13.41 19.56
C GLU A 433 16.26 -13.24 19.05
N GLN A 434 16.66 -14.01 18.04
CA GLN A 434 17.98 -13.86 17.43
C GLN A 434 18.15 -12.49 16.75
N ARG A 435 17.14 -11.97 16.09
CA ARG A 435 17.20 -10.65 15.43
C ARG A 435 17.30 -9.51 16.43
N MET A 436 16.57 -9.57 17.54
CA MET A 436 16.65 -8.56 18.61
C MET A 436 17.97 -8.60 19.38
N SER A 437 18.67 -9.74 19.40
CA SER A 437 19.97 -9.89 20.07
C SER A 437 21.20 -9.66 19.16
N HIS A 438 21.01 -9.64 17.81
CA HIS A 438 22.10 -9.40 16.87
C HIS A 438 22.36 -7.90 16.68
N ARG A 439 23.41 -7.37 17.27
CA ARG A 439 23.80 -5.96 17.16
C ARG A 439 25.16 -5.78 16.50
N SER A 440 25.24 -4.76 15.64
CA SER A 440 26.46 -4.41 14.90
C SER A 440 27.49 -3.63 15.73
N ILE A 441 27.10 -3.04 16.86
CA ILE A 441 27.97 -2.17 17.67
C ILE A 441 28.00 -2.69 19.11
N ALA A 442 29.16 -3.24 19.50
CA ALA A 442 29.37 -3.79 20.85
C ALA A 442 30.12 -2.82 21.81
N ASP A 443 30.59 -1.66 21.33
CA ASP A 443 31.40 -0.69 22.08
C ASP A 443 30.59 0.59 22.37
N ALA A 444 30.49 0.94 23.66
CA ALA A 444 29.78 2.15 24.13
C ALA A 444 30.35 3.47 23.56
N ARG A 445 31.66 3.54 23.28
CA ARG A 445 32.28 4.71 22.63
C ARG A 445 31.94 4.80 21.15
N ALA A 446 31.84 3.66 20.44
CA ALA A 446 31.40 3.61 19.07
C ALA A 446 29.92 3.98 18.97
N TYR A 447 29.11 3.64 19.96
CA TYR A 447 27.69 4.01 20.05
C TYR A 447 27.48 5.52 20.27
N ASP A 448 28.29 6.17 21.12
CA ASP A 448 28.22 7.62 21.34
C ASP A 448 28.62 8.42 20.08
N LEU A 449 29.54 7.90 19.27
CA LEU A 449 29.93 8.47 17.97
C LEU A 449 28.92 8.20 16.87
N TYR A 450 28.12 7.16 17.00
CA TYR A 450 27.07 6.80 16.04
C TYR A 450 25.79 7.67 16.25
N LEU A 451 25.42 7.95 17.49
CA LEU A 451 24.30 8.83 17.85
C LEU A 451 24.65 10.29 17.61
#